data_700db43cae641185ffa5bff5ac959a44
#
_entry.id   700db43cae641185ffa5bff5ac959a44
#
_cell.length_a   1.000
_cell.length_b   1.000
_cell.length_c   1.000
_cell.angle_alpha   90.00
_cell.angle_beta   90.00
_cell.angle_gamma   90.00
#
_symmetry.space_group_name_H-M   'P 1'
#
loop_
_entity.id
_entity.type
_entity.pdbx_description
1 polymer ?
#
loop_
_entity_poly.entity_id
_entity_poly.type
_entity_poly.pdbx_seq_one_letter_code
_entity_poly.pdbx_strand_id
1 'polypeptide(L)'
;MLLGGFGHIKDYKQICKANYDFAELDIPEIADLSISEIKDLQKKIKSAIQVPIASRLLPVAKPLFFKEGFRPESLRTYLNKACEKTALLGIRALILGNGKARSLQAKDDIQKENIFIDTLHLMAEIAANHGQELILEPLGPKYSNYINTVEQAVKIIQKVGANNLFTMADLRHMVGAKDPFENIEHYISYIHHLHIDYPLSYPERLYPSLNDDYDYSGYLEAIKKSGYTGTLTVEADIPADWQEAHQKIVGVLANY
;
A
#
# COMPACT_ATOMS: atom_id res chain seq x y z
N MET A 1 1.19 7.84 15.80
CA MET A 1 1.23 7.42 14.38
C MET A 1 2.62 7.73 13.82
N LEU A 2 3.23 6.81 13.09
CA LEU A 2 4.53 7.01 12.45
C LEU A 2 4.35 7.52 11.02
N LEU A 3 5.20 8.47 10.59
CA LEU A 3 5.17 9.04 9.25
C LEU A 3 6.24 8.42 8.37
N GLY A 4 5.85 7.83 7.24
CA GLY A 4 6.73 7.21 6.26
C GLY A 4 6.84 7.98 4.96
N GLY A 5 7.96 7.77 4.26
CA GLY A 5 8.16 8.22 2.89
C GLY A 5 8.22 7.02 1.94
N PHE A 6 7.43 7.05 0.85
CA PHE A 6 7.51 6.08 -0.22
C PHE A 6 8.65 6.42 -1.18
N GLY A 7 9.39 5.41 -1.62
CA GLY A 7 10.42 5.59 -2.64
C GLY A 7 10.98 4.27 -3.19
N HIS A 8 11.90 4.40 -4.13
CA HIS A 8 12.68 3.29 -4.65
C HIS A 8 13.86 2.97 -3.73
N ILE A 9 14.50 1.81 -3.91
CA ILE A 9 15.68 1.42 -3.11
C ILE A 9 16.79 2.50 -3.16
N LYS A 10 16.98 3.14 -4.32
CA LYS A 10 17.95 4.24 -4.49
C LYS A 10 17.64 5.47 -3.63
N ASP A 11 16.36 5.70 -3.33
CA ASP A 11 15.87 6.87 -2.59
C ASP A 11 15.94 6.68 -1.07
N TYR A 12 16.11 5.43 -0.59
CA TYR A 12 16.12 5.08 0.84
C TYR A 12 17.02 6.01 1.68
N LYS A 13 18.23 6.32 1.18
CA LYS A 13 19.15 7.22 1.89
C LYS A 13 18.62 8.65 2.04
N GLN A 14 17.85 9.13 1.06
CA GLN A 14 17.27 10.48 1.11
C GLN A 14 16.06 10.51 2.04
N ILE A 15 15.24 9.45 2.06
CA ILE A 15 14.14 9.29 3.02
C ILE A 15 14.69 9.34 4.45
N CYS A 16 15.77 8.59 4.74
CA CYS A 16 16.43 8.64 6.05
C CYS A 16 16.90 10.05 6.43
N LYS A 17 17.48 10.79 5.49
CA LYS A 17 17.99 12.15 5.74
C LYS A 17 16.88 13.18 5.93
N ALA A 18 15.69 12.94 5.40
CA ALA A 18 14.55 13.83 5.49
C ALA A 18 13.78 13.68 6.80
N ASN A 19 14.24 12.85 7.73
CA ASN A 19 13.67 12.60 9.06
C ASN A 19 12.29 11.94 9.05
N TYR A 20 11.97 11.11 8.07
CA TYR A 20 10.84 10.19 8.16
C TYR A 20 11.10 9.14 9.24
N ASP A 21 10.04 8.68 9.91
CA ASP A 21 10.13 7.63 10.93
C ASP A 21 10.46 6.27 10.33
N PHE A 22 10.00 6.00 9.10
CA PHE A 22 10.26 4.77 8.35
C PHE A 22 10.26 5.05 6.83
N ALA A 23 10.73 4.07 6.07
CA ALA A 23 10.59 4.07 4.61
C ALA A 23 9.63 2.97 4.15
N GLU A 24 8.88 3.25 3.10
CA GLU A 24 8.11 2.27 2.34
C GLU A 24 8.78 2.08 0.98
N LEU A 25 9.07 0.84 0.60
CA LEU A 25 9.83 0.52 -0.61
C LEU A 25 9.04 -0.35 -1.58
N ASP A 26 9.50 -0.36 -2.83
CA ASP A 26 8.89 -1.12 -3.91
C ASP A 26 9.25 -2.61 -3.86
N ILE A 27 8.25 -3.50 -3.75
CA ILE A 27 8.46 -4.95 -3.66
C ILE A 27 9.11 -5.53 -4.92
N PRO A 28 8.71 -5.21 -6.16
CA PRO A 28 9.38 -5.70 -7.36
C PRO A 28 10.89 -5.42 -7.38
N GLU A 29 11.32 -4.22 -6.99
CA GLU A 29 12.76 -3.90 -6.91
C GLU A 29 13.47 -4.79 -5.89
N ILE A 30 12.88 -5.00 -4.71
CA ILE A 30 13.44 -5.89 -3.68
C ILE A 30 13.48 -7.33 -4.19
N ALA A 31 12.43 -7.80 -4.85
CA ALA A 31 12.38 -9.16 -5.39
C ALA A 31 13.45 -9.42 -6.46
N ASP A 32 13.91 -8.40 -7.16
CA ASP A 32 14.94 -8.53 -8.21
C ASP A 32 16.37 -8.46 -7.67
N LEU A 33 16.62 -7.99 -6.44
CA LEU A 33 17.95 -7.98 -5.84
C LEU A 33 18.52 -9.38 -5.70
N SER A 34 19.84 -9.50 -5.83
CA SER A 34 20.59 -10.68 -5.41
C SER A 34 20.62 -10.81 -3.87
N ILE A 35 20.95 -11.99 -3.36
CA ILE A 35 21.10 -12.20 -1.91
C ILE A 35 22.22 -11.31 -1.31
N SER A 36 23.28 -11.03 -2.06
CA SER A 36 24.33 -10.10 -1.62
C SER A 36 23.78 -8.68 -1.44
N GLU A 37 23.02 -8.17 -2.42
CA GLU A 37 22.41 -6.85 -2.37
C GLU A 37 21.36 -6.74 -1.24
N ILE A 38 20.58 -7.81 -1.00
CA ILE A 38 19.66 -7.88 0.16
C ILE A 38 20.43 -7.74 1.48
N LYS A 39 21.54 -8.46 1.65
CA LYS A 39 22.38 -8.35 2.86
C LYS A 39 22.96 -6.94 3.04
N ASP A 40 23.36 -6.28 1.96
CA ASP A 40 23.88 -4.93 2.04
C ASP A 40 22.77 -3.90 2.34
N LEU A 41 21.58 -4.05 1.76
CA LEU A 41 20.43 -3.24 2.09
C LEU A 41 19.98 -3.47 3.55
N GLN A 42 19.96 -4.72 4.01
CA GLN A 42 19.65 -5.07 5.41
C GLN A 42 20.59 -4.38 6.40
N LYS A 43 21.91 -4.32 6.12
CA LYS A 43 22.87 -3.58 6.96
C LYS A 43 22.52 -2.09 7.04
N LYS A 44 22.17 -1.48 5.90
CA LYS A 44 21.76 -0.06 5.85
C LYS A 44 20.50 0.18 6.68
N ILE A 45 19.46 -0.67 6.54
CA ILE A 45 18.22 -0.58 7.29
C ILE A 45 18.47 -0.73 8.80
N LYS A 46 19.29 -1.69 9.23
CA LYS A 46 19.64 -1.88 10.65
C LYS A 46 20.36 -0.68 11.29
N SER A 47 21.07 0.11 10.49
CA SER A 47 21.82 1.29 10.97
C SER A 47 21.10 2.61 10.81
N ALA A 48 19.87 2.62 10.30
CA ALA A 48 19.10 3.82 10.02
C ALA A 48 17.60 3.63 10.39
N ILE A 49 16.67 4.01 9.49
CA ILE A 49 15.23 3.81 9.72
C ILE A 49 14.74 2.45 9.18
N GLN A 50 13.68 1.93 9.79
CA GLN A 50 13.10 0.65 9.40
C GLN A 50 12.31 0.75 8.09
N VAL A 51 12.06 -0.41 7.49
CA VAL A 51 11.13 -0.59 6.35
C VAL A 51 10.08 -1.62 6.79
N PRO A 52 9.06 -1.21 7.56
CA PRO A 52 8.08 -2.17 8.10
C PRO A 52 7.10 -2.66 7.05
N ILE A 53 6.92 -1.88 5.98
CA ILE A 53 5.92 -2.09 4.94
C ILE A 53 6.51 -1.84 3.55
N ALA A 54 5.99 -2.53 2.55
CA ALA A 54 6.37 -2.33 1.16
C ALA A 54 5.16 -2.50 0.23
N SER A 55 5.17 -1.78 -0.89
CA SER A 55 4.02 -1.68 -1.79
C SER A 55 4.25 -2.28 -3.17
N ARG A 56 3.14 -2.33 -3.94
CA ARG A 56 3.09 -2.87 -5.30
C ARG A 56 3.50 -4.34 -5.38
N LEU A 57 2.88 -5.21 -4.56
CA LEU A 57 3.24 -6.64 -4.43
C LEU A 57 3.60 -7.33 -5.75
N LEU A 58 2.93 -7.01 -6.87
CA LEU A 58 3.16 -7.67 -8.15
C LEU A 58 3.82 -6.74 -9.18
N PRO A 59 4.78 -7.23 -10.00
CA PRO A 59 5.39 -6.49 -11.12
C PRO A 59 4.45 -6.47 -12.34
N VAL A 60 3.15 -6.23 -12.15
CA VAL A 60 2.13 -6.37 -13.20
C VAL A 60 1.35 -5.07 -13.38
N ALA A 61 1.39 -4.54 -14.60
CA ALA A 61 0.66 -3.35 -15.02
C ALA A 61 -0.46 -3.64 -16.03
N LYS A 62 -0.91 -4.90 -16.14
CA LYS A 62 -1.93 -5.37 -17.10
C LYS A 62 -3.00 -6.18 -16.37
N PRO A 63 -4.23 -6.30 -16.94
CA PRO A 63 -5.25 -7.20 -16.41
C PRO A 63 -4.71 -8.63 -16.27
N LEU A 64 -4.96 -9.25 -15.13
CA LEU A 64 -4.40 -10.55 -14.79
C LEU A 64 -5.44 -11.49 -14.18
N PHE A 65 -6.04 -11.13 -13.05
CA PHE A 65 -6.80 -12.07 -12.22
C PHE A 65 -8.09 -12.58 -12.86
N PHE A 66 -8.72 -11.77 -13.71
CA PHE A 66 -9.96 -12.12 -14.40
C PHE A 66 -9.74 -12.60 -15.85
N LYS A 67 -8.47 -12.69 -16.27
CA LYS A 67 -8.13 -13.16 -17.61
C LYS A 67 -8.45 -14.65 -17.75
N GLU A 68 -8.97 -15.04 -18.92
CA GLU A 68 -9.18 -16.45 -19.22
C GLU A 68 -7.90 -17.29 -19.07
N GLY A 69 -8.03 -18.44 -18.44
CA GLY A 69 -6.91 -19.36 -18.17
C GLY A 69 -5.95 -18.91 -17.05
N PHE A 70 -6.21 -17.78 -16.36
CA PHE A 70 -5.43 -17.42 -15.19
C PHE A 70 -5.58 -18.46 -14.08
N ARG A 71 -4.48 -18.82 -13.44
CA ARG A 71 -4.42 -19.71 -12.29
C ARG A 71 -3.61 -19.08 -11.18
N PRO A 72 -4.11 -19.01 -9.92
CA PRO A 72 -3.39 -18.44 -8.78
C PRO A 72 -1.97 -19.02 -8.61
N GLU A 73 -1.81 -20.32 -8.80
CA GLU A 73 -0.53 -21.03 -8.70
C GLU A 73 0.58 -20.49 -9.61
N SER A 74 0.23 -19.83 -10.71
CA SER A 74 1.21 -19.20 -11.60
C SER A 74 2.02 -18.09 -10.91
N LEU A 75 1.54 -17.56 -9.80
CA LEU A 75 2.21 -16.52 -9.01
C LEU A 75 3.12 -17.07 -7.92
N ARG A 76 2.99 -18.35 -7.55
CA ARG A 76 3.66 -18.96 -6.38
C ARG A 76 5.18 -18.73 -6.36
N THR A 77 5.85 -18.96 -7.47
CA THR A 77 7.32 -18.81 -7.55
C THR A 77 7.75 -17.37 -7.28
N TYR A 78 7.07 -16.39 -7.89
CA TYR A 78 7.35 -14.98 -7.67
C TYR A 78 7.03 -14.56 -6.23
N LEU A 79 5.88 -14.96 -5.70
CA LEU A 79 5.44 -14.60 -4.35
C LEU A 79 6.39 -15.14 -3.28
N ASN A 80 6.83 -16.41 -3.38
CA ASN A 80 7.83 -16.95 -2.45
C ASN A 80 9.12 -16.15 -2.49
N LYS A 81 9.64 -15.84 -3.70
CA LYS A 81 10.85 -15.00 -3.86
C LYS A 81 10.68 -13.61 -3.24
N ALA A 82 9.54 -12.96 -3.48
CA ALA A 82 9.26 -11.62 -2.97
C ALA A 82 9.12 -11.62 -1.43
N CYS A 83 8.31 -12.54 -0.88
CA CYS A 83 8.10 -12.64 0.56
C CYS A 83 9.38 -13.01 1.32
N GLU A 84 10.19 -13.97 0.81
CA GLU A 84 11.47 -14.31 1.40
C GLU A 84 12.40 -13.10 1.50
N LYS A 85 12.57 -12.37 0.40
CA LYS A 85 13.51 -11.23 0.36
C LYS A 85 13.03 -10.04 1.19
N THR A 86 11.74 -9.74 1.15
CA THR A 86 11.16 -8.67 1.99
C THR A 86 11.24 -9.04 3.47
N ALA A 87 10.99 -10.30 3.85
CA ALA A 87 11.16 -10.77 5.22
C ALA A 87 12.61 -10.65 5.73
N LEU A 88 13.61 -10.95 4.89
CA LEU A 88 15.03 -10.74 5.22
C LEU A 88 15.36 -9.28 5.55
N LEU A 89 14.64 -8.32 4.99
CA LEU A 89 14.78 -6.89 5.28
C LEU A 89 13.99 -6.44 6.52
N GLY A 90 13.19 -7.32 7.13
CA GLY A 90 12.34 -7.02 8.28
C GLY A 90 10.97 -6.44 7.92
N ILE A 91 10.59 -6.47 6.64
CA ILE A 91 9.28 -6.01 6.16
C ILE A 91 8.20 -6.96 6.65
N ARG A 92 7.18 -6.42 7.30
CA ARG A 92 6.08 -7.16 7.94
C ARG A 92 4.78 -7.09 7.18
N ALA A 93 4.57 -6.05 6.36
CA ALA A 93 3.34 -5.85 5.62
C ALA A 93 3.62 -5.62 4.14
N LEU A 94 2.84 -6.29 3.28
CA LEU A 94 2.96 -6.27 1.83
C LEU A 94 1.67 -5.74 1.21
N ILE A 95 1.73 -4.62 0.48
CA ILE A 95 0.54 -3.98 -0.10
C ILE A 95 0.27 -4.51 -1.50
N LEU A 96 -0.95 -5.00 -1.71
CA LEU A 96 -1.51 -5.33 -3.02
C LEU A 96 -2.37 -4.17 -3.52
N GLY A 97 -1.74 -3.17 -4.14
CA GLY A 97 -2.39 -2.04 -4.80
C GLY A 97 -2.55 -2.20 -6.32
N ASN A 98 -2.13 -3.30 -6.92
CA ASN A 98 -2.07 -3.53 -8.37
C ASN A 98 -3.43 -3.42 -9.09
N GLY A 99 -3.99 -2.21 -9.21
CA GLY A 99 -5.34 -1.95 -9.71
C GLY A 99 -5.61 -2.52 -11.11
N LYS A 100 -4.68 -2.32 -12.05
CA LYS A 100 -4.84 -2.85 -13.41
C LYS A 100 -4.89 -4.38 -13.43
N ALA A 101 -4.14 -5.06 -12.55
CA ALA A 101 -4.15 -6.52 -12.47
C ALA A 101 -5.52 -7.09 -12.08
N ARG A 102 -6.27 -6.36 -11.24
CA ARG A 102 -7.60 -6.77 -10.76
C ARG A 102 -8.78 -6.06 -11.45
N SER A 103 -8.53 -5.22 -12.45
CA SER A 103 -9.60 -4.55 -13.19
C SER A 103 -10.40 -5.54 -14.03
N LEU A 104 -11.73 -5.43 -13.94
CA LEU A 104 -12.69 -6.18 -14.75
C LEU A 104 -12.62 -5.68 -16.20
N GLN A 105 -12.57 -6.60 -17.15
CA GLN A 105 -12.53 -6.28 -18.58
C GLN A 105 -13.91 -6.41 -19.23
N ALA A 106 -14.78 -7.26 -18.66
CA ALA A 106 -16.15 -7.46 -19.11
C ALA A 106 -17.11 -7.42 -17.89
N LYS A 107 -18.41 -7.19 -18.15
CA LYS A 107 -19.42 -7.07 -17.09
C LYS A 107 -19.59 -8.36 -16.27
N ASP A 108 -19.39 -9.50 -16.91
CA ASP A 108 -19.52 -10.83 -16.32
C ASP A 108 -18.24 -11.34 -15.64
N ASP A 109 -17.14 -10.60 -15.72
CA ASP A 109 -15.90 -10.97 -15.01
C ASP A 109 -16.10 -11.07 -13.48
N ILE A 110 -17.07 -10.35 -12.93
CA ILE A 110 -17.41 -10.45 -11.50
C ILE A 110 -17.82 -11.87 -11.09
N GLN A 111 -18.33 -12.67 -12.02
CA GLN A 111 -18.65 -14.08 -11.77
C GLN A 111 -17.40 -14.93 -11.51
N LYS A 112 -16.21 -14.39 -11.86
CA LYS A 112 -14.92 -15.02 -11.59
C LYS A 112 -14.30 -14.56 -10.26
N GLU A 113 -15.06 -13.87 -9.41
CA GLU A 113 -14.59 -13.36 -8.11
C GLU A 113 -13.90 -14.44 -7.26
N ASN A 114 -14.39 -15.70 -7.34
CA ASN A 114 -13.79 -16.82 -6.62
C ASN A 114 -12.31 -17.03 -6.98
N ILE A 115 -11.91 -16.80 -8.25
CA ILE A 115 -10.50 -16.91 -8.66
C ILE A 115 -9.66 -15.85 -7.96
N PHE A 116 -10.21 -14.64 -7.77
CA PHE A 116 -9.53 -13.56 -7.04
C PHE A 116 -9.44 -13.87 -5.54
N ILE A 117 -10.49 -14.41 -4.95
CA ILE A 117 -10.52 -14.88 -3.55
C ILE A 117 -9.46 -15.97 -3.33
N ASP A 118 -9.41 -17.00 -4.20
CA ASP A 118 -8.39 -18.06 -4.15
C ASP A 118 -6.97 -17.49 -4.30
N THR A 119 -6.82 -16.45 -5.14
CA THR A 119 -5.53 -15.78 -5.33
C THR A 119 -5.10 -15.03 -4.06
N LEU A 120 -6.01 -14.32 -3.42
CA LEU A 120 -5.72 -13.62 -2.15
C LEU A 120 -5.41 -14.62 -1.04
N HIS A 121 -6.12 -15.76 -0.98
CA HIS A 121 -5.84 -16.82 -0.02
C HIS A 121 -4.42 -17.36 -0.20
N LEU A 122 -4.02 -17.68 -1.45
CA LEU A 122 -2.66 -18.12 -1.77
C LEU A 122 -1.60 -17.06 -1.40
N MET A 123 -1.84 -15.79 -1.70
CA MET A 123 -0.93 -14.70 -1.34
C MET A 123 -0.77 -14.57 0.17
N ALA A 124 -1.89 -14.62 0.91
CA ALA A 124 -1.89 -14.54 2.36
C ALA A 124 -1.18 -15.75 2.99
N GLU A 125 -1.41 -16.97 2.49
CA GLU A 125 -0.71 -18.19 2.92
C GLU A 125 0.81 -18.04 2.77
N ILE A 126 1.27 -17.61 1.58
CA ILE A 126 2.71 -17.44 1.33
C ILE A 126 3.30 -16.34 2.22
N ALA A 127 2.62 -15.20 2.37
CA ALA A 127 3.06 -14.14 3.28
C ALA A 127 3.14 -14.63 4.73
N ALA A 128 2.14 -15.39 5.22
CA ALA A 128 2.13 -15.96 6.56
C ALA A 128 3.32 -16.90 6.83
N ASN A 129 3.75 -17.69 5.84
CA ASN A 129 4.93 -18.57 5.94
C ASN A 129 6.23 -17.78 6.19
N HIS A 130 6.24 -16.48 5.90
CA HIS A 130 7.35 -15.56 6.16
C HIS A 130 7.08 -14.60 7.33
N GLY A 131 5.99 -14.81 8.09
CA GLY A 131 5.59 -13.95 9.21
C GLY A 131 5.13 -12.55 8.78
N GLN A 132 4.52 -12.45 7.60
CA GLN A 132 4.08 -11.20 6.99
C GLN A 132 2.56 -11.13 6.87
N GLU A 133 2.06 -9.90 6.83
CA GLU A 133 0.67 -9.55 6.54
C GLU A 133 0.52 -9.15 5.07
N LEU A 134 -0.64 -9.46 4.51
CA LEU A 134 -1.06 -8.95 3.20
C LEU A 134 -2.07 -7.82 3.40
N ILE A 135 -1.86 -6.68 2.75
CA ILE A 135 -2.76 -5.54 2.78
C ILE A 135 -3.39 -5.36 1.40
N LEU A 136 -4.71 -5.52 1.32
CA LEU A 136 -5.49 -5.24 0.12
C LEU A 136 -5.87 -3.77 0.09
N GLU A 137 -5.32 -3.03 -0.86
CA GLU A 137 -5.58 -1.61 -1.02
C GLU A 137 -6.83 -1.36 -1.89
N PRO A 138 -7.87 -0.69 -1.39
CA PRO A 138 -8.96 -0.16 -2.23
C PRO A 138 -8.43 0.96 -3.12
N LEU A 139 -8.80 0.97 -4.40
CA LEU A 139 -8.27 1.95 -5.34
C LEU A 139 -9.40 2.77 -5.99
N GLY A 140 -9.21 4.07 -6.11
CA GLY A 140 -10.15 4.94 -6.79
C GLY A 140 -10.45 4.50 -8.24
N PRO A 141 -11.63 4.87 -8.81
CA PRO A 141 -12.10 4.38 -10.12
C PRO A 141 -11.17 4.70 -11.30
N LYS A 142 -10.29 5.69 -11.17
CA LYS A 142 -9.26 5.99 -12.19
C LYS A 142 -8.18 4.91 -12.28
N TYR A 143 -8.01 4.10 -11.22
CA TYR A 143 -6.96 3.09 -11.10
C TYR A 143 -7.48 1.66 -11.25
N SER A 144 -8.70 1.41 -10.77
CA SER A 144 -9.38 0.11 -10.89
C SER A 144 -10.89 0.30 -10.87
N ASN A 145 -11.63 -0.58 -11.54
CA ASN A 145 -13.08 -0.64 -11.49
C ASN A 145 -13.59 -1.76 -10.54
N TYR A 146 -12.72 -2.27 -9.66
CA TYR A 146 -13.05 -3.35 -8.73
C TYR A 146 -12.33 -3.15 -7.39
N ILE A 147 -13.11 -3.16 -6.30
CA ILE A 147 -12.69 -2.86 -4.92
C ILE A 147 -12.21 -1.40 -4.82
N ASN A 148 -13.19 -0.50 -4.75
CA ASN A 148 -12.94 0.94 -4.74
C ASN A 148 -13.10 1.57 -3.35
N THR A 149 -13.70 0.88 -2.39
CA THR A 149 -13.94 1.39 -1.04
C THR A 149 -13.37 0.45 0.03
N VAL A 150 -13.10 1.00 1.21
CA VAL A 150 -12.69 0.23 2.40
C VAL A 150 -13.71 -0.86 2.71
N GLU A 151 -15.01 -0.54 2.67
CA GLU A 151 -16.08 -1.52 2.89
C GLU A 151 -16.02 -2.69 1.90
N GLN A 152 -15.77 -2.41 0.60
CA GLN A 152 -15.65 -3.46 -0.41
C GLN A 152 -14.43 -4.36 -0.15
N ALA A 153 -13.29 -3.78 0.25
CA ALA A 153 -12.12 -4.56 0.61
C ALA A 153 -12.39 -5.46 1.81
N VAL A 154 -13.03 -4.95 2.87
CA VAL A 154 -13.40 -5.74 4.06
C VAL A 154 -14.32 -6.91 3.68
N LYS A 155 -15.32 -6.71 2.81
CA LYS A 155 -16.19 -7.79 2.33
C LYS A 155 -15.41 -8.90 1.64
N ILE A 156 -14.39 -8.56 0.85
CA ILE A 156 -13.51 -9.54 0.21
C ILE A 156 -12.64 -10.25 1.25
N ILE A 157 -12.04 -9.52 2.18
CA ILE A 157 -11.22 -10.08 3.27
C ILE A 157 -12.02 -11.12 4.08
N GLN A 158 -13.26 -10.81 4.42
CA GLN A 158 -14.14 -11.74 5.12
C GLN A 158 -14.44 -13.00 4.32
N LYS A 159 -14.60 -12.90 2.99
CA LYS A 159 -14.77 -14.06 2.11
C LYS A 159 -13.52 -14.93 2.02
N VAL A 160 -12.32 -14.31 2.00
CA VAL A 160 -11.04 -15.01 1.99
C VAL A 160 -10.79 -15.74 3.31
N GLY A 161 -11.12 -15.12 4.44
CA GLY A 161 -11.01 -15.73 5.77
C GLY A 161 -9.58 -15.96 6.27
N ALA A 162 -8.57 -15.29 5.69
CA ALA A 162 -7.18 -15.40 6.14
C ALA A 162 -6.90 -14.43 7.29
N ASN A 163 -6.28 -14.92 8.38
CA ASN A 163 -6.04 -14.13 9.60
C ASN A 163 -4.98 -13.04 9.45
N ASN A 164 -4.17 -13.08 8.39
CA ASN A 164 -3.12 -12.12 8.09
C ASN A 164 -3.44 -11.26 6.85
N LEU A 165 -4.71 -11.20 6.45
CA LEU A 165 -5.18 -10.36 5.35
C LEU A 165 -5.95 -9.16 5.92
N PHE A 166 -5.47 -7.97 5.62
CA PHE A 166 -6.01 -6.70 6.09
C PHE A 166 -6.24 -5.74 4.93
N THR A 167 -6.70 -4.53 5.23
CA THR A 167 -6.85 -3.44 4.26
C THR A 167 -6.17 -2.18 4.76
N MET A 168 -6.30 -1.13 3.98
CA MET A 168 -5.78 0.21 4.27
C MET A 168 -6.75 1.28 3.80
N ALA A 169 -6.51 2.52 4.19
CA ALA A 169 -7.18 3.68 3.63
C ALA A 169 -6.14 4.62 2.98
N ASP A 170 -6.37 4.95 1.71
CA ASP A 170 -5.59 5.93 0.96
C ASP A 170 -6.47 7.13 0.64
N LEU A 171 -6.05 8.32 1.06
CA LEU A 171 -6.82 9.55 0.89
C LEU A 171 -7.24 9.77 -0.56
N ARG A 172 -6.31 9.66 -1.51
CA ARG A 172 -6.59 9.87 -2.94
C ARG A 172 -7.66 8.91 -3.45
N HIS A 173 -7.56 7.65 -3.02
CA HIS A 173 -8.47 6.61 -3.47
C HIS A 173 -9.86 6.77 -2.84
N MET A 174 -9.94 7.12 -1.56
CA MET A 174 -11.20 7.43 -0.89
C MET A 174 -11.89 8.62 -1.55
N VAL A 175 -11.17 9.74 -1.77
CA VAL A 175 -11.70 10.91 -2.48
C VAL A 175 -12.19 10.55 -3.87
N GLY A 176 -11.37 9.84 -4.64
CA GLY A 176 -11.71 9.42 -6.00
C GLY A 176 -12.92 8.50 -6.10
N ALA A 177 -13.13 7.65 -5.11
CA ALA A 177 -14.26 6.72 -5.02
C ALA A 177 -15.47 7.33 -4.31
N LYS A 178 -15.36 8.52 -3.72
CA LYS A 178 -16.34 9.10 -2.79
C LYS A 178 -16.64 8.15 -1.61
N ASP A 179 -15.59 7.44 -1.15
CA ASP A 179 -15.66 6.57 0.01
C ASP A 179 -15.72 7.44 1.28
N PRO A 180 -16.73 7.33 2.13
CA PRO A 180 -16.85 8.15 3.34
C PRO A 180 -15.66 7.93 4.29
N PHE A 181 -15.09 9.01 4.84
CA PHE A 181 -13.97 8.89 5.78
C PHE A 181 -14.35 8.19 7.08
N GLU A 182 -15.64 8.17 7.44
CA GLU A 182 -16.21 7.40 8.54
C GLU A 182 -15.95 5.89 8.41
N ASN A 183 -15.68 5.39 7.20
CA ASN A 183 -15.26 4.01 6.99
C ASN A 183 -13.91 3.69 7.64
N ILE A 184 -13.05 4.68 7.91
CA ILE A 184 -11.83 4.49 8.69
C ILE A 184 -12.18 4.09 10.13
N GLU A 185 -13.16 4.77 10.75
CA GLU A 185 -13.62 4.45 12.10
C GLU A 185 -14.36 3.10 12.13
N HIS A 186 -15.30 2.89 11.20
CA HIS A 186 -16.13 1.69 11.15
C HIS A 186 -15.32 0.40 10.95
N TYR A 187 -14.24 0.46 10.16
CA TYR A 187 -13.44 -0.70 9.78
C TYR A 187 -12.04 -0.69 10.36
N ILE A 188 -11.80 0.07 11.43
CA ILE A 188 -10.48 0.27 12.01
C ILE A 188 -9.75 -1.04 12.35
N SER A 189 -10.48 -2.09 12.77
CA SER A 189 -9.90 -3.40 13.08
C SER A 189 -9.33 -4.13 11.86
N TYR A 190 -9.64 -3.68 10.65
CA TYR A 190 -9.11 -4.21 9.39
C TYR A 190 -8.05 -3.30 8.78
N ILE A 191 -7.92 -2.04 9.23
CA ILE A 191 -7.01 -1.04 8.64
C ILE A 191 -5.66 -1.12 9.33
N HIS A 192 -4.66 -1.61 8.61
CA HIS A 192 -3.30 -1.77 9.13
C HIS A 192 -2.30 -0.77 8.55
N HIS A 193 -2.72 0.05 7.58
CA HIS A 193 -1.88 1.09 6.99
C HIS A 193 -2.71 2.25 6.44
N LEU A 194 -2.08 3.41 6.29
CA LEU A 194 -2.68 4.60 5.67
C LEU A 194 -1.74 5.21 4.63
N HIS A 195 -2.31 5.72 3.53
CA HIS A 195 -1.60 6.55 2.57
C HIS A 195 -2.19 7.95 2.49
N ILE A 196 -1.33 8.92 2.23
CA ILE A 196 -1.72 10.32 1.98
C ILE A 196 -0.88 10.90 0.84
N ASP A 197 -1.53 11.63 -0.06
CA ASP A 197 -0.93 12.55 -1.01
C ASP A 197 -1.93 13.69 -1.29
N TYR A 198 -1.60 14.63 -2.21
CA TYR A 198 -2.56 15.62 -2.65
C TYR A 198 -3.59 14.97 -3.59
N PRO A 199 -4.85 14.77 -3.17
CA PRO A 199 -5.77 13.85 -3.87
C PRO A 199 -6.29 14.40 -5.21
N LEU A 200 -6.16 15.70 -5.48
CA LEU A 200 -6.65 16.34 -6.70
C LEU A 200 -5.60 16.44 -7.81
N SER A 201 -4.37 16.03 -7.57
CA SER A 201 -3.22 16.18 -8.49
C SER A 201 -3.09 15.14 -9.60
N TYR A 202 -4.17 14.39 -9.94
CA TYR A 202 -4.10 13.36 -10.99
C TYR A 202 -3.77 13.94 -12.38
N PRO A 203 -2.85 13.34 -13.18
CA PRO A 203 -2.21 12.03 -12.98
C PRO A 203 -1.00 12.03 -12.03
N GLU A 204 -0.44 13.18 -11.70
CA GLU A 204 0.67 13.34 -10.76
C GLU A 204 0.23 12.95 -9.35
N ARG A 205 1.20 12.56 -8.52
CA ARG A 205 1.01 12.32 -7.09
C ARG A 205 1.87 13.33 -6.32
N LEU A 206 1.29 14.49 -6.04
CA LEU A 206 2.00 15.56 -5.35
C LEU A 206 1.94 15.38 -3.83
N TYR A 207 2.94 15.90 -3.14
CA TYR A 207 2.98 15.96 -1.68
C TYR A 207 1.89 16.87 -1.14
N PRO A 208 1.21 16.49 -0.04
CA PRO A 208 0.27 17.39 0.65
C PRO A 208 0.95 18.65 1.14
N SER A 209 0.24 19.77 1.03
CA SER A 209 0.73 21.10 1.44
C SER A 209 -0.42 21.93 1.99
N LEU A 210 -0.12 22.86 2.91
CA LEU A 210 -1.09 23.86 3.39
C LEU A 210 -1.54 24.85 2.30
N ASN A 211 -0.84 24.89 1.18
CA ASN A 211 -1.18 25.75 0.05
C ASN A 211 -2.06 25.03 -0.99
N ASP A 212 -2.42 23.78 -0.75
CA ASP A 212 -3.32 23.05 -1.63
C ASP A 212 -4.75 23.63 -1.54
N ASP A 213 -5.53 23.47 -2.59
CA ASP A 213 -6.97 23.77 -2.61
C ASP A 213 -7.83 22.61 -2.07
N TYR A 214 -7.25 21.77 -1.20
CA TYR A 214 -7.90 20.62 -0.58
C TYR A 214 -7.85 20.71 0.95
N ASP A 215 -9.02 20.49 1.58
CA ASP A 215 -9.14 20.43 3.03
C ASP A 215 -8.89 19.00 3.52
N TYR A 216 -7.78 18.79 4.21
CA TYR A 216 -7.38 17.49 4.76
C TYR A 216 -8.11 17.14 6.07
N SER A 217 -8.87 18.06 6.67
CA SER A 217 -9.48 17.91 8.00
C SER A 217 -10.32 16.66 8.11
N GLY A 218 -11.22 16.42 7.15
CA GLY A 218 -12.12 15.27 7.19
C GLY A 218 -11.39 13.91 7.31
N TYR A 219 -10.31 13.73 6.55
CA TYR A 219 -9.50 12.51 6.62
C TYR A 219 -8.74 12.39 7.93
N LEU A 220 -8.07 13.46 8.36
CA LEU A 220 -7.23 13.47 9.56
C LEU A 220 -8.08 13.36 10.83
N GLU A 221 -9.25 13.98 10.87
CA GLU A 221 -10.19 13.81 11.98
C GLU A 221 -10.73 12.38 12.09
N ALA A 222 -11.06 11.72 10.96
CA ALA A 222 -11.49 10.33 10.96
C ALA A 222 -10.38 9.40 11.50
N ILE A 223 -9.12 9.62 11.12
CA ILE A 223 -7.97 8.91 11.68
C ILE A 223 -7.87 9.14 13.19
N LYS A 224 -7.97 10.38 13.65
CA LYS A 224 -7.91 10.73 15.07
C LYS A 224 -9.05 10.09 15.86
N LYS A 225 -10.30 10.16 15.37
CA LYS A 225 -11.48 9.56 16.00
C LYS A 225 -11.40 8.04 16.06
N SER A 226 -10.83 7.40 15.04
CA SER A 226 -10.65 5.95 15.02
C SER A 226 -9.65 5.44 16.06
N GLY A 227 -8.82 6.32 16.63
CA GLY A 227 -7.74 5.96 17.56
C GLY A 227 -6.57 5.26 16.86
N TYR A 228 -6.44 5.36 15.54
CA TYR A 228 -5.35 4.74 14.79
C TYR A 228 -3.98 5.29 15.21
N THR A 229 -3.06 4.41 15.56
CA THR A 229 -1.69 4.75 15.99
C THR A 229 -0.59 4.11 15.13
N GLY A 230 -0.96 3.43 14.05
CA GLY A 230 -0.05 2.70 13.18
C GLY A 230 0.80 3.59 12.26
N THR A 231 0.91 3.24 11.01
CA THR A 231 1.78 3.86 10.00
C THR A 231 0.98 4.64 8.95
N LEU A 232 1.47 5.84 8.60
CA LEU A 232 0.98 6.67 7.50
C LEU A 232 2.13 6.95 6.55
N THR A 233 2.02 6.57 5.28
CA THR A 233 3.03 6.88 4.26
C THR A 233 2.55 8.01 3.33
N VAL A 234 3.44 8.94 3.01
CA VAL A 234 3.24 9.82 1.87
C VAL A 234 3.59 9.05 0.60
N GLU A 235 2.57 8.56 -0.13
CA GLU A 235 2.75 7.86 -1.40
C GLU A 235 2.60 8.84 -2.56
N ALA A 236 3.67 9.59 -2.82
CA ALA A 236 3.73 10.61 -3.89
C ALA A 236 4.86 10.33 -4.87
N ASP A 237 4.90 11.07 -5.98
CA ASP A 237 6.02 11.04 -6.93
C ASP A 237 7.31 11.44 -6.23
N ILE A 238 8.45 10.93 -6.71
CA ILE A 238 9.76 11.20 -6.09
C ILE A 238 10.03 12.71 -6.10
N PRO A 239 10.19 13.35 -4.93
CA PRO A 239 10.35 14.79 -4.86
C PRO A 239 11.75 15.24 -5.29
N ALA A 240 11.87 16.44 -5.78
CA ALA A 240 13.18 17.07 -6.06
C ALA A 240 13.98 17.30 -4.77
N ASP A 241 13.30 17.68 -3.69
CA ASP A 241 13.87 17.87 -2.36
C ASP A 241 13.03 17.12 -1.31
N TRP A 242 13.62 16.07 -0.72
CA TRP A 242 12.99 15.23 0.30
C TRP A 242 12.74 15.96 1.62
N GLN A 243 13.60 16.91 2.00
CA GLN A 243 13.44 17.67 3.24
C GLN A 243 12.29 18.68 3.11
N GLU A 244 12.21 19.38 1.98
CA GLU A 244 11.08 20.28 1.69
C GLU A 244 9.76 19.49 1.64
N ALA A 245 9.75 18.33 0.97
CA ALA A 245 8.58 17.47 0.88
C ALA A 245 8.11 16.99 2.28
N HIS A 246 9.04 16.56 3.13
CA HIS A 246 8.75 16.18 4.52
C HIS A 246 8.18 17.36 5.33
N GLN A 247 8.76 18.58 5.20
CA GLN A 247 8.26 19.77 5.90
C GLN A 247 6.82 20.12 5.50
N LYS A 248 6.47 19.96 4.22
CA LYS A 248 5.09 20.18 3.73
C LYS A 248 4.09 19.29 4.44
N ILE A 249 4.33 17.98 4.46
CA ILE A 249 3.40 17.02 5.13
C ILE A 249 3.36 17.23 6.65
N VAL A 250 4.50 17.50 7.29
CA VAL A 250 4.52 17.79 8.73
C VAL A 250 3.69 19.05 9.02
N GLY A 251 3.75 20.09 8.18
CA GLY A 251 2.91 21.28 8.28
C GLY A 251 1.41 20.95 8.19
N VAL A 252 1.02 20.08 7.26
CA VAL A 252 -0.38 19.62 7.13
C VAL A 252 -0.80 18.86 8.40
N LEU A 253 0.00 17.89 8.86
CA LEU A 253 -0.35 17.07 10.04
C LEU A 253 -0.40 17.87 11.35
N ALA A 254 0.37 18.95 11.47
CA ALA A 254 0.39 19.80 12.67
C ALA A 254 -0.83 20.71 12.81
N ASN A 255 -1.61 20.89 11.74
CA ASN A 255 -2.80 21.74 11.73
C ASN A 255 -4.09 20.99 12.18
N TYR A 256 -4.02 19.71 12.37
CA TYR A 256 -5.13 18.83 12.72
C TYR A 256 -4.79 17.86 13.86
#